data_e325fb9f6e21155bae9ad17bf6be0952
#
_entry.id   e325fb9f6e21155bae9ad17bf6be0952
#
_cell.length_a   1.000
_cell.length_b   1.000
_cell.length_c   1.000
_cell.angle_alpha   90.00
_cell.angle_beta   90.00
_cell.angle_gamma   90.00
#
_symmetry.space_group_name_H-M   'P 1'
#
loop_
_entity.id
_entity.type
_entity.pdbx_description
1 polymer ?
#
loop_
_entity_poly.entity_id
_entity_poly.type
_entity_poly.pdbx_seq_one_letter_code
_entity_poly.pdbx_strand_id
1 'polypeptide(L)'
;LASPKSVWQPLLQQLIDSNRPFQFRQGLDERMLAQSPDGELMAEMLSKSKYHGDFIFAFDNWSDRKLIERALKVWKRHNPKKGTKFYLFCGFKQSPDNKKKFYRDIWELFQRIRVLMQYGCVGYVMRHEDYHKAPIANIYVQIARWCNQQQFYKKMSFWQFCYRNQSYWEEHTLKLTDRPALKTFEDFEKDVNDGYYNEVKMCLPLQTVMGTLDMFPEQRKELIDMFNYRMDQLIDPTLWKE
;
A
#
# COMPACT_ATOMS: atom_id res chain seq x y z
N LEU A 1 17.05 -2.81 18.97
CA LEU A 1 17.78 -1.68 18.36
C LEU A 1 17.51 -0.33 19.06
N ALA A 2 16.45 -0.19 19.84
CA ALA A 2 16.18 1.02 20.64
C ALA A 2 17.08 1.17 21.87
N SER A 3 17.90 0.17 22.19
CA SER A 3 18.90 0.22 23.26
C SER A 3 20.10 1.10 22.91
N PRO A 4 20.96 1.49 23.89
CA PRO A 4 22.21 2.19 23.57
C PRO A 4 23.09 1.42 22.59
N LYS A 5 23.89 2.16 21.80
CA LYS A 5 24.78 1.58 20.78
C LYS A 5 25.67 0.47 21.30
N SER A 6 26.22 0.64 22.50
CA SER A 6 27.04 -0.36 23.19
C SER A 6 26.35 -1.70 23.43
N VAL A 7 25.02 -1.72 23.35
CA VAL A 7 24.20 -2.96 23.51
C VAL A 7 23.78 -3.50 22.16
N TRP A 8 23.14 -2.68 21.30
CA TRP A 8 22.57 -3.20 20.06
C TRP A 8 23.62 -3.57 19.01
N GLN A 9 24.72 -2.83 18.92
CA GLN A 9 25.74 -3.07 17.89
C GLN A 9 26.45 -4.42 18.05
N PRO A 10 26.95 -4.82 19.24
CA PRO A 10 27.56 -6.15 19.42
C PRO A 10 26.56 -7.28 19.15
N LEU A 11 25.29 -7.15 19.58
CA LEU A 11 24.26 -8.15 19.34
C LEU A 11 23.95 -8.33 17.86
N LEU A 12 23.84 -7.22 17.12
CA LEU A 12 23.61 -7.28 15.68
C LEU A 12 24.85 -7.84 14.95
N GLN A 13 26.07 -7.51 15.42
CA GLN A 13 27.30 -8.07 14.88
C GLN A 13 27.36 -9.59 15.09
N GLN A 14 27.00 -10.10 16.27
CA GLN A 14 26.90 -11.55 16.51
C GLN A 14 25.94 -12.25 15.56
N LEU A 15 24.77 -11.63 15.26
CA LEU A 15 23.81 -12.16 14.29
C LEU A 15 24.42 -12.22 12.88
N ILE A 16 25.18 -11.21 12.48
CA ILE A 16 25.87 -11.16 11.19
C ILE A 16 26.97 -12.23 11.13
N ASP A 17 27.81 -12.31 12.15
CA ASP A 17 28.97 -13.22 12.23
C ASP A 17 28.53 -14.69 12.29
N SER A 18 27.37 -14.96 12.91
CA SER A 18 26.78 -16.30 12.96
C SER A 18 26.48 -16.87 11.57
N ASN A 19 26.36 -15.99 10.56
CA ASN A 19 26.03 -16.32 9.18
C ASN A 19 24.73 -17.15 9.03
N ARG A 20 23.84 -17.11 10.06
CA ARG A 20 22.55 -17.82 10.08
C ARG A 20 21.41 -16.87 9.69
N PRO A 21 20.39 -17.36 8.96
CA PRO A 21 19.19 -16.57 8.70
C PRO A 21 18.46 -16.20 9.99
N PHE A 22 18.03 -14.96 10.12
CA PHE A 22 17.20 -14.49 11.23
C PHE A 22 16.14 -13.47 10.76
N GLN A 23 15.13 -13.24 11.59
CA GLN A 23 14.06 -12.28 11.33
C GLN A 23 13.55 -11.66 12.62
N PHE A 24 13.28 -10.35 12.59
CA PHE A 24 12.52 -9.66 13.63
C PHE A 24 11.03 -9.77 13.34
N ARG A 25 10.31 -10.61 14.11
CA ARG A 25 8.89 -10.88 13.83
C ARG A 25 7.96 -9.69 14.05
N GLN A 26 8.31 -8.80 14.98
CA GLN A 26 7.47 -7.63 15.31
C GLN A 26 7.77 -6.40 14.45
N GLY A 27 8.69 -6.50 13.49
CA GLY A 27 9.13 -5.38 12.67
C GLY A 27 10.19 -4.52 13.36
N LEU A 28 10.55 -3.45 12.68
CA LEU A 28 11.55 -2.47 13.10
C LEU A 28 10.90 -1.10 13.25
N ASP A 29 11.42 -0.33 14.19
CA ASP A 29 10.99 1.05 14.41
C ASP A 29 11.76 1.98 13.44
N GLU A 30 11.07 2.61 12.52
CA GLU A 30 11.64 3.53 11.53
C GLU A 30 12.29 4.77 12.15
N ARG A 31 11.91 5.14 13.38
CA ARG A 31 12.53 6.26 14.13
C ARG A 31 14.00 6.01 14.38
N MET A 32 14.41 4.76 14.50
CA MET A 32 15.83 4.39 14.68
C MET A 32 16.66 4.78 13.46
N LEU A 33 16.09 4.73 12.26
CA LEU A 33 16.75 5.13 11.03
C LEU A 33 16.73 6.64 10.82
N ALA A 34 15.60 7.30 11.19
CA ALA A 34 15.35 8.70 10.87
C ALA A 34 15.89 9.69 11.91
N GLN A 35 15.99 9.28 13.18
CA GLN A 35 16.26 10.17 14.33
C GLN A 35 17.52 9.79 15.10
N SER A 36 18.00 8.54 15.01
CA SER A 36 19.21 8.12 15.69
C SER A 36 20.45 8.64 14.94
N PRO A 37 21.48 9.12 15.65
CA PRO A 37 22.78 9.44 15.03
C PRO A 37 23.43 8.19 14.39
N ASP A 38 23.05 6.99 14.81
CA ASP A 38 23.56 5.72 14.29
C ASP A 38 22.66 5.09 13.20
N GLY A 39 21.66 5.81 12.69
CA GLY A 39 20.69 5.28 11.72
C GLY A 39 21.35 4.72 10.46
N GLU A 40 22.34 5.42 9.90
CA GLU A 40 23.11 4.95 8.74
C GLU A 40 23.87 3.65 9.05
N LEU A 41 24.54 3.58 10.20
CA LEU A 41 25.24 2.37 10.62
C LEU A 41 24.30 1.18 10.82
N MET A 42 23.11 1.40 11.42
CA MET A 42 22.10 0.36 11.56
C MET A 42 21.63 -0.18 10.20
N ALA A 43 21.33 0.72 9.27
CA ALA A 43 20.90 0.35 7.92
C ALA A 43 22.01 -0.43 7.19
N GLU A 44 23.27 0.01 7.30
CA GLU A 44 24.41 -0.67 6.71
C GLU A 44 24.61 -2.08 7.30
N MET A 45 24.61 -2.23 8.62
CA MET A 45 24.75 -3.53 9.28
C MET A 45 23.62 -4.49 8.91
N LEU A 46 22.36 -4.01 8.90
CA LEU A 46 21.22 -4.81 8.46
C LEU A 46 21.35 -5.22 6.99
N SER A 47 21.94 -4.40 6.13
CA SER A 47 22.18 -4.74 4.72
C SER A 47 23.12 -5.93 4.54
N LYS A 48 24.10 -6.07 5.44
CA LYS A 48 25.09 -7.16 5.44
C LYS A 48 24.56 -8.45 6.08
N SER A 49 23.42 -8.38 6.75
CA SER A 49 22.85 -9.53 7.46
C SER A 49 22.15 -10.53 6.53
N LYS A 50 22.12 -11.80 6.93
CA LYS A 50 21.27 -12.84 6.33
C LYS A 50 19.83 -12.74 6.84
N TYR A 51 19.19 -11.59 6.65
CA TYR A 51 17.81 -11.40 7.06
C TYR A 51 16.86 -12.25 6.21
N HIS A 52 15.96 -12.97 6.87
CA HIS A 52 14.97 -13.83 6.21
C HIS A 52 13.67 -13.04 5.95
N GLY A 53 13.19 -13.06 4.70
CA GLY A 53 11.97 -12.39 4.30
C GLY A 53 12.10 -10.86 4.15
N ASP A 54 10.97 -10.17 4.20
CA ASP A 54 10.90 -8.71 4.09
C ASP A 54 11.27 -8.05 5.41
N PHE A 55 11.99 -6.93 5.35
CA PHE A 55 12.08 -6.02 6.49
C PHE A 55 10.74 -5.32 6.68
N ILE A 56 10.23 -5.33 7.92
CA ILE A 56 8.90 -4.85 8.25
C ILE A 56 8.99 -3.59 9.11
N PHE A 57 8.28 -2.54 8.70
CA PHE A 57 8.11 -1.27 9.41
C PHE A 57 6.62 -0.94 9.52
N ALA A 58 6.28 0.19 10.14
CA ALA A 58 4.91 0.69 10.21
C ALA A 58 4.81 2.11 9.64
N PHE A 59 3.67 2.43 9.02
CA PHE A 59 3.32 3.79 8.59
C PHE A 59 1.82 4.01 8.86
N ASP A 60 1.49 4.18 10.15
CA ASP A 60 0.09 4.19 10.60
C ASP A 60 -0.58 5.55 10.49
N ASN A 61 0.18 6.65 10.57
CA ASN A 61 -0.35 8.00 10.53
C ASN A 61 0.27 8.84 9.42
N TRP A 62 -0.55 9.57 8.67
CA TRP A 62 -0.05 10.48 7.63
C TRP A 62 0.82 11.61 8.19
N SER A 63 0.59 12.03 9.45
CA SER A 63 1.43 13.01 10.15
C SER A 63 2.90 12.62 10.21
N ASP A 64 3.21 11.34 10.19
CA ASP A 64 4.56 10.81 10.31
C ASP A 64 5.32 10.77 8.98
N ARG A 65 4.68 11.24 7.88
CA ARG A 65 5.23 11.21 6.52
C ARG A 65 6.67 11.67 6.45
N LYS A 66 7.00 12.85 7.00
CA LYS A 66 8.35 13.41 6.91
C LYS A 66 9.40 12.55 7.64
N LEU A 67 9.00 11.91 8.73
CA LEU A 67 9.82 10.95 9.46
C LEU A 67 10.07 9.70 8.61
N ILE A 68 9.01 9.13 8.05
CA ILE A 68 9.06 7.94 7.21
C ILE A 68 9.92 8.18 5.96
N GLU A 69 9.75 9.31 5.27
CA GLU A 69 10.56 9.66 4.10
C GLU A 69 12.07 9.77 4.45
N ARG A 70 12.40 10.33 5.62
CA ARG A 70 13.80 10.34 6.10
C ARG A 70 14.32 8.94 6.38
N ALA A 71 13.54 8.11 7.08
CA ALA A 71 13.90 6.72 7.34
C ALA A 71 14.09 5.93 6.04
N LEU A 72 13.18 6.10 5.08
CA LEU A 72 13.24 5.44 3.77
C LEU A 72 14.47 5.85 2.96
N LYS A 73 14.88 7.12 2.99
CA LYS A 73 16.12 7.59 2.35
C LYS A 73 17.34 6.85 2.91
N VAL A 74 17.50 6.85 4.23
CA VAL A 74 18.58 6.12 4.92
C VAL A 74 18.54 4.64 4.58
N TRP A 75 17.35 4.01 4.72
CA TRP A 75 17.17 2.60 4.49
C TRP A 75 17.50 2.18 3.05
N LYS A 76 16.92 2.87 2.07
CA LYS A 76 17.08 2.52 0.64
C LYS A 76 18.48 2.80 0.10
N ARG A 77 19.21 3.72 0.70
CA ARG A 77 20.62 3.99 0.36
C ARG A 77 21.48 2.74 0.60
N HIS A 78 21.26 2.06 1.71
CA HIS A 78 21.98 0.82 2.07
C HIS A 78 21.30 -0.46 1.55
N ASN A 79 19.98 -0.43 1.38
CA ASN A 79 19.16 -1.60 1.05
C ASN A 79 18.27 -1.41 -0.18
N PRO A 80 18.80 -0.99 -1.35
CA PRO A 80 17.96 -0.60 -2.50
C PRO A 80 17.13 -1.77 -3.06
N LYS A 81 17.64 -3.01 -2.94
CA LYS A 81 17.01 -4.23 -3.49
C LYS A 81 16.33 -5.12 -2.44
N LYS A 82 16.51 -4.85 -1.15
CA LYS A 82 15.91 -5.68 -0.08
C LYS A 82 14.41 -5.52 -0.04
N GLY A 83 13.68 -6.61 0.09
CA GLY A 83 12.23 -6.62 0.31
C GLY A 83 11.89 -5.80 1.57
N THR A 84 11.04 -4.80 1.39
CA THR A 84 10.67 -3.89 2.47
C THR A 84 9.16 -3.70 2.47
N LYS A 85 8.55 -3.94 3.62
CA LYS A 85 7.10 -3.92 3.82
C LYS A 85 6.74 -2.94 4.93
N PHE A 86 5.66 -2.23 4.75
CA PHE A 86 5.10 -1.36 5.78
C PHE A 86 3.67 -1.79 6.13
N TYR A 87 3.40 -1.95 7.42
CA TYR A 87 2.04 -2.02 7.89
C TYR A 87 1.36 -0.65 7.75
N LEU A 88 0.14 -0.67 7.27
CA LEU A 88 -0.70 0.51 7.01
C LEU A 88 -2.02 0.33 7.75
N PHE A 89 -2.18 1.00 8.88
CA PHE A 89 -3.40 0.92 9.66
C PHE A 89 -4.48 1.85 9.11
N CYS A 90 -5.73 1.39 9.01
CA CYS A 90 -6.86 2.16 8.50
C CYS A 90 -8.20 1.73 9.10
N GLY A 91 -9.25 2.51 8.86
CA GLY A 91 -10.61 2.20 9.31
C GLY A 91 -10.87 2.51 10.79
N PHE A 92 -10.01 3.29 11.45
CA PHE A 92 -10.12 3.60 12.88
C PHE A 92 -11.24 4.61 13.16
N LYS A 93 -12.07 4.30 14.19
CA LYS A 93 -13.21 5.14 14.63
C LYS A 93 -14.14 5.56 13.50
N GLN A 94 -14.44 4.66 12.59
CA GLN A 94 -15.41 4.90 11.52
C GLN A 94 -16.85 4.98 12.07
N SER A 95 -17.72 5.71 11.34
CA SER A 95 -19.15 5.85 11.63
C SER A 95 -19.90 6.00 10.31
N PRO A 96 -21.12 5.46 10.18
CA PRO A 96 -21.92 5.56 8.95
C PRO A 96 -22.18 7.01 8.50
N ASP A 97 -22.31 7.91 9.46
CA ASP A 97 -22.68 9.31 9.20
C ASP A 97 -21.49 10.23 8.96
N ASN A 98 -20.26 9.78 9.22
CA ASN A 98 -19.06 10.62 9.13
C ASN A 98 -18.34 10.44 7.78
N LYS A 99 -18.98 10.92 6.69
CA LYS A 99 -18.41 10.88 5.35
C LYS A 99 -17.06 11.60 5.25
N LYS A 100 -16.90 12.74 5.94
CA LYS A 100 -15.64 13.52 5.92
C LYS A 100 -14.47 12.71 6.49
N LYS A 101 -14.68 12.04 7.62
CA LYS A 101 -13.65 11.18 8.21
C LYS A 101 -13.35 9.98 7.32
N PHE A 102 -14.37 9.37 6.74
CA PHE A 102 -14.24 8.25 5.81
C PHE A 102 -13.41 8.62 4.58
N TYR A 103 -13.72 9.74 3.92
CA TYR A 103 -12.92 10.25 2.81
C TYR A 103 -11.46 10.47 3.22
N ARG A 104 -11.25 11.18 4.33
CA ARG A 104 -9.91 11.50 4.82
C ARG A 104 -9.07 10.24 5.10
N ASP A 105 -9.66 9.22 5.69
CA ASP A 105 -8.96 7.97 6.01
C ASP A 105 -8.54 7.23 4.74
N ILE A 106 -9.41 7.18 3.71
CA ILE A 106 -9.07 6.63 2.39
C ILE A 106 -7.96 7.46 1.73
N TRP A 107 -8.11 8.79 1.74
CA TRP A 107 -7.12 9.69 1.17
C TRP A 107 -5.74 9.50 1.82
N GLU A 108 -5.67 9.55 3.16
CA GLU A 108 -4.43 9.35 3.91
C GLU A 108 -3.81 7.95 3.66
N LEU A 109 -4.62 6.91 3.51
CA LEU A 109 -4.17 5.57 3.18
C LEU A 109 -3.50 5.54 1.79
N PHE A 110 -4.13 6.13 0.78
CA PHE A 110 -3.55 6.17 -0.57
C PHE A 110 -2.32 7.07 -0.66
N GLN A 111 -2.25 8.18 0.09
CA GLN A 111 -1.03 9.00 0.15
C GLN A 111 0.13 8.22 0.78
N ARG A 112 -0.11 7.43 1.83
CA ARG A 112 0.90 6.54 2.42
C ARG A 112 1.35 5.47 1.42
N ILE A 113 0.41 4.84 0.72
CA ILE A 113 0.69 3.88 -0.36
C ILE A 113 1.57 4.53 -1.45
N ARG A 114 1.23 5.74 -1.88
CA ARG A 114 2.01 6.49 -2.87
C ARG A 114 3.46 6.69 -2.45
N VAL A 115 3.68 7.14 -1.22
CA VAL A 115 5.04 7.30 -0.66
C VAL A 115 5.79 5.96 -0.72
N LEU A 116 5.18 4.86 -0.28
CA LEU A 116 5.83 3.56 -0.32
C LEU A 116 6.16 3.12 -1.75
N MET A 117 5.28 3.35 -2.72
CA MET A 117 5.51 3.05 -4.12
C MET A 117 6.69 3.85 -4.69
N GLN A 118 6.82 5.14 -4.34
CA GLN A 118 7.94 5.98 -4.75
C GLN A 118 9.29 5.42 -4.31
N TYR A 119 9.35 4.82 -3.11
CA TYR A 119 10.56 4.18 -2.59
C TYR A 119 10.68 2.68 -2.94
N GLY A 120 9.80 2.14 -3.78
CA GLY A 120 9.83 0.72 -4.13
C GLY A 120 9.57 -0.22 -2.95
N CYS A 121 8.78 0.23 -1.97
CA CYS A 121 8.35 -0.55 -0.81
C CYS A 121 6.90 -1.03 -0.99
N VAL A 122 6.55 -2.13 -0.32
CA VAL A 122 5.18 -2.66 -0.37
C VAL A 122 4.39 -2.31 0.89
N GLY A 123 3.10 -2.03 0.72
CA GLY A 123 2.17 -1.87 1.82
C GLY A 123 1.56 -3.21 2.26
N TYR A 124 1.12 -3.25 3.51
CA TYR A 124 0.25 -4.29 4.05
C TYR A 124 -0.85 -3.63 4.88
N VAL A 125 -2.04 -3.58 4.36
CA VAL A 125 -3.18 -2.90 4.97
C VAL A 125 -3.76 -3.72 6.11
N MET A 126 -3.75 -3.13 7.31
CA MET A 126 -4.36 -3.66 8.52
C MET A 126 -5.61 -2.83 8.84
N ARG A 127 -6.76 -3.49 8.86
CA ARG A 127 -8.05 -2.84 9.12
C ARG A 127 -8.36 -2.88 10.62
N HIS A 128 -8.66 -1.72 11.20
CA HIS A 128 -9.23 -1.64 12.55
C HIS A 128 -10.63 -2.28 12.59
N GLU A 129 -11.05 -2.81 13.72
CA GLU A 129 -12.38 -3.42 13.89
C GLU A 129 -13.54 -2.50 13.48
N ASP A 130 -13.39 -1.18 13.66
CA ASP A 130 -14.43 -0.22 13.28
C ASP A 130 -14.60 -0.02 11.76
N TYR A 131 -13.75 -0.59 10.92
CA TYR A 131 -13.86 -0.39 9.46
C TYR A 131 -15.24 -0.77 8.92
N HIS A 132 -15.91 -1.75 9.55
CA HIS A 132 -17.24 -2.21 9.16
C HIS A 132 -18.35 -1.18 9.42
N LYS A 133 -18.08 -0.16 10.26
CA LYS A 133 -19.00 0.96 10.52
C LYS A 133 -18.87 2.08 9.48
N ALA A 134 -17.94 2.00 8.55
CA ALA A 134 -17.75 3.00 7.51
C ALA A 134 -18.95 3.03 6.54
N PRO A 135 -19.23 4.18 5.92
CA PRO A 135 -20.32 4.33 4.95
C PRO A 135 -20.25 3.29 3.82
N ILE A 136 -19.04 2.97 3.34
CA ILE A 136 -18.78 1.90 2.37
C ILE A 136 -17.65 1.03 2.89
N ALA A 137 -17.94 0.15 3.86
CA ALA A 137 -16.96 -0.70 4.52
C ALA A 137 -16.16 -1.59 3.56
N ASN A 138 -16.79 -2.04 2.47
CA ASN A 138 -16.17 -2.90 1.48
C ASN A 138 -14.96 -2.27 0.78
N ILE A 139 -14.82 -0.93 0.72
CA ILE A 139 -13.66 -0.31 0.10
C ILE A 139 -12.36 -0.72 0.81
N TYR A 140 -12.36 -0.76 2.14
CA TYR A 140 -11.21 -1.23 2.93
C TYR A 140 -10.87 -2.69 2.67
N VAL A 141 -11.90 -3.51 2.44
CA VAL A 141 -11.71 -4.93 2.09
C VAL A 141 -11.01 -5.05 0.72
N GLN A 142 -11.49 -4.30 -0.28
CA GLN A 142 -10.91 -4.37 -1.63
C GLN A 142 -9.49 -3.78 -1.66
N ILE A 143 -9.24 -2.66 -0.98
CA ILE A 143 -7.90 -2.08 -0.87
C ILE A 143 -6.95 -3.08 -0.20
N ALA A 144 -7.35 -3.74 0.90
CA ALA A 144 -6.54 -4.76 1.55
C ALA A 144 -6.28 -5.96 0.64
N ARG A 145 -7.28 -6.44 -0.10
CA ARG A 145 -7.13 -7.55 -1.06
C ARG A 145 -6.12 -7.25 -2.16
N TRP A 146 -6.10 -6.02 -2.65
CA TRP A 146 -5.14 -5.56 -3.64
C TRP A 146 -3.74 -5.36 -3.03
N CYS A 147 -3.67 -4.56 -1.96
CA CYS A 147 -2.39 -4.12 -1.37
C CYS A 147 -1.61 -5.28 -0.74
N ASN A 148 -2.30 -6.21 -0.04
CA ASN A 148 -1.66 -7.31 0.68
C ASN A 148 -1.16 -8.43 -0.22
N GLN A 149 -1.55 -8.44 -1.49
CA GLN A 149 -1.05 -9.36 -2.50
C GLN A 149 0.01 -8.67 -3.36
N GLN A 150 1.28 -8.88 -3.04
CA GLN A 150 2.41 -8.20 -3.70
C GLN A 150 2.37 -8.31 -5.23
N GLN A 151 1.87 -9.42 -5.77
CA GLN A 151 1.74 -9.63 -7.21
C GLN A 151 0.78 -8.63 -7.86
N PHE A 152 -0.29 -8.21 -7.17
CA PHE A 152 -1.20 -7.19 -7.68
C PHE A 152 -0.67 -5.79 -7.41
N TYR A 153 -0.24 -5.52 -6.17
CA TYR A 153 0.30 -4.24 -5.77
C TYR A 153 1.45 -3.74 -6.67
N LYS A 154 2.36 -4.64 -7.07
CA LYS A 154 3.52 -4.30 -7.89
C LYS A 154 3.21 -4.13 -9.38
N LYS A 155 2.12 -4.72 -9.88
CA LYS A 155 1.87 -4.85 -11.33
C LYS A 155 0.68 -4.05 -11.83
N MET A 156 -0.23 -3.64 -10.95
CA MET A 156 -1.47 -2.96 -11.35
C MET A 156 -1.92 -1.95 -10.32
N SER A 157 -2.69 -0.96 -10.77
CA SER A 157 -3.37 -0.02 -9.89
C SER A 157 -4.53 -0.69 -9.14
N PHE A 158 -5.05 0.00 -8.12
CA PHE A 158 -6.27 -0.47 -7.42
C PHE A 158 -7.48 -0.51 -8.37
N TRP A 159 -7.62 0.48 -9.26
CA TRP A 159 -8.62 0.46 -10.32
C TRP A 159 -8.51 -0.78 -11.19
N GLN A 160 -7.32 -1.04 -11.74
CA GLN A 160 -7.08 -2.22 -12.58
C GLN A 160 -7.36 -3.54 -11.86
N PHE A 161 -7.06 -3.61 -10.55
CA PHE A 161 -7.42 -4.78 -9.74
C PHE A 161 -8.93 -4.97 -9.63
N CYS A 162 -9.69 -3.90 -9.39
CA CYS A 162 -11.15 -3.99 -9.32
C CYS A 162 -11.76 -4.36 -10.68
N TYR A 163 -11.28 -3.73 -11.77
CA TYR A 163 -11.76 -4.02 -13.11
C TYR A 163 -11.37 -5.44 -13.56
N ARG A 164 -10.20 -5.95 -13.19
CA ARG A 164 -9.80 -7.34 -13.44
C ARG A 164 -10.81 -8.34 -12.87
N ASN A 165 -11.40 -8.06 -11.72
CA ASN A 165 -12.45 -8.90 -11.16
C ASN A 165 -13.74 -8.85 -11.99
N GLN A 166 -14.06 -7.69 -12.57
CA GLN A 166 -15.18 -7.54 -13.51
C GLN A 166 -14.93 -8.33 -14.80
N SER A 167 -13.77 -8.16 -15.41
CA SER A 167 -13.36 -8.87 -16.62
C SER A 167 -13.39 -10.40 -16.43
N TYR A 168 -12.94 -10.90 -15.27
CA TYR A 168 -13.05 -12.33 -14.93
C TYR A 168 -14.52 -12.78 -14.79
N TRP A 169 -15.33 -11.96 -14.14
CA TRP A 169 -16.76 -12.25 -13.97
C TRP A 169 -17.51 -12.26 -15.31
N GLU A 170 -17.23 -11.30 -16.20
CA GLU A 170 -17.83 -11.24 -17.55
C GLU A 170 -17.44 -12.46 -18.39
N GLU A 171 -16.16 -12.84 -18.43
CA GLU A 171 -15.68 -14.03 -19.12
C GLU A 171 -16.51 -15.27 -18.75
N HIS A 172 -16.74 -15.49 -17.45
CA HIS A 172 -17.42 -16.69 -16.96
C HIS A 172 -18.94 -16.62 -17.08
N THR A 173 -19.52 -15.45 -16.80
CA THR A 173 -20.99 -15.29 -16.76
C THR A 173 -21.57 -15.17 -18.16
N LEU A 174 -20.88 -14.46 -19.05
CA LEU A 174 -21.30 -14.28 -20.44
C LEU A 174 -20.76 -15.39 -21.36
N LYS A 175 -19.99 -16.34 -20.81
CA LYS A 175 -19.35 -17.45 -21.55
C LYS A 175 -18.55 -16.98 -22.76
N LEU A 176 -17.74 -15.94 -22.55
CA LEU A 176 -16.89 -15.38 -23.59
C LEU A 176 -15.72 -16.33 -23.88
N THR A 177 -15.28 -16.38 -25.13
CA THR A 177 -14.10 -17.16 -25.55
C THR A 177 -12.82 -16.59 -24.96
N ASP A 178 -12.74 -15.27 -24.84
CA ASP A 178 -11.59 -14.56 -24.34
C ASP A 178 -11.99 -13.60 -23.22
N ARG A 179 -11.09 -13.45 -22.25
CA ARG A 179 -11.29 -12.49 -21.16
C ARG A 179 -11.23 -11.06 -21.71
N PRO A 180 -12.25 -10.21 -21.42
CA PRO A 180 -12.19 -8.81 -21.77
C PRO A 180 -10.93 -8.12 -21.28
N ALA A 181 -10.34 -7.27 -22.12
CA ALA A 181 -9.18 -6.47 -21.75
C ALA A 181 -9.49 -5.52 -20.57
N LEU A 182 -8.46 -5.19 -19.80
CA LEU A 182 -8.60 -4.19 -18.74
C LEU A 182 -8.84 -2.82 -19.35
N LYS A 183 -9.96 -2.18 -18.98
CA LYS A 183 -10.32 -0.84 -19.44
C LYS A 183 -9.72 0.22 -18.55
N THR A 184 -9.43 1.38 -19.14
CA THR A 184 -9.17 2.61 -18.39
C THR A 184 -10.45 3.04 -17.67
N PHE A 185 -10.34 4.01 -16.77
CA PHE A 185 -11.54 4.53 -16.11
C PHE A 185 -12.45 5.26 -17.11
N GLU A 186 -11.87 5.98 -18.07
CA GLU A 186 -12.56 6.72 -19.13
C GLU A 186 -13.34 5.77 -20.05
N ASP A 187 -12.73 4.66 -20.48
CA ASP A 187 -13.40 3.65 -21.31
C ASP A 187 -14.56 2.98 -20.55
N PHE A 188 -14.37 2.75 -19.26
CA PHE A 188 -15.41 2.22 -18.39
C PHE A 188 -16.58 3.21 -18.22
N GLU A 189 -16.31 4.50 -17.98
CA GLU A 189 -17.36 5.53 -17.90
C GLU A 189 -18.16 5.63 -19.20
N LYS A 190 -17.51 5.48 -20.33
CA LYS A 190 -18.20 5.42 -21.62
C LYS A 190 -19.17 4.25 -21.67
N ASP A 191 -18.76 3.05 -21.28
CA ASP A 191 -19.64 1.89 -21.23
C ASP A 191 -20.85 2.09 -20.29
N VAL A 192 -20.63 2.76 -19.15
CA VAL A 192 -21.72 3.11 -18.22
C VAL A 192 -22.71 4.05 -18.90
N ASN A 193 -22.23 5.08 -19.57
CA ASN A 193 -23.06 6.07 -20.26
C ASN A 193 -23.79 5.46 -21.47
N ASP A 194 -23.15 4.53 -22.16
CA ASP A 194 -23.74 3.79 -23.30
C ASP A 194 -24.73 2.70 -22.85
N GLY A 195 -24.93 2.53 -21.53
CA GLY A 195 -25.92 1.62 -20.96
C GLY A 195 -25.48 0.15 -20.86
N TYR A 196 -24.23 -0.18 -21.15
CA TYR A 196 -23.71 -1.56 -21.06
C TYR A 196 -23.99 -2.21 -19.70
N TYR A 197 -23.80 -1.47 -18.62
CA TYR A 197 -24.03 -1.97 -17.26
C TYR A 197 -25.51 -1.96 -16.80
N ASN A 198 -26.44 -1.58 -17.66
CA ASN A 198 -27.87 -1.83 -17.44
C ASN A 198 -28.20 -3.32 -17.64
N GLU A 199 -27.47 -3.97 -18.54
CA GLU A 199 -27.66 -5.39 -18.87
C GLU A 199 -26.65 -6.30 -18.18
N VAL A 200 -25.42 -5.81 -18.01
CA VAL A 200 -24.30 -6.55 -17.41
C VAL A 200 -24.09 -6.11 -15.96
N LYS A 201 -24.28 -7.03 -15.02
CA LYS A 201 -24.09 -6.74 -13.60
C LYS A 201 -22.63 -6.44 -13.27
N MET A 202 -22.38 -5.36 -12.53
CA MET A 202 -21.06 -5.08 -11.97
C MET A 202 -20.71 -6.05 -10.84
N CYS A 203 -19.47 -6.50 -10.78
CA CYS A 203 -18.94 -7.26 -9.65
C CYS A 203 -18.81 -6.38 -8.40
N LEU A 204 -18.77 -7.00 -7.21
CA LEU A 204 -18.71 -6.28 -5.94
C LEU A 204 -17.53 -5.29 -5.81
N PRO A 205 -16.29 -5.62 -6.23
CA PRO A 205 -15.18 -4.65 -6.21
C PRO A 205 -15.48 -3.39 -7.02
N LEU A 206 -16.04 -3.54 -8.22
CA LEU A 206 -16.36 -2.42 -9.09
C LEU A 206 -17.53 -1.58 -8.54
N GLN A 207 -18.60 -2.23 -8.06
CA GLN A 207 -19.70 -1.54 -7.36
C GLN A 207 -19.20 -0.72 -6.18
N THR A 208 -18.24 -1.26 -5.42
CA THR A 208 -17.66 -0.59 -4.26
C THR A 208 -16.88 0.67 -4.66
N VAL A 209 -16.09 0.60 -5.73
CA VAL A 209 -15.38 1.77 -6.27
C VAL A 209 -16.36 2.82 -6.74
N MET A 210 -17.34 2.44 -7.56
CA MET A 210 -18.34 3.38 -8.09
C MET A 210 -19.14 4.04 -6.97
N GLY A 211 -19.65 3.28 -6.00
CA GLY A 211 -20.36 3.84 -4.85
C GLY A 211 -19.48 4.81 -4.01
N THR A 212 -18.18 4.56 -3.96
CA THR A 212 -17.24 5.49 -3.29
C THR A 212 -17.10 6.79 -4.10
N LEU A 213 -16.96 6.70 -5.42
CA LEU A 213 -16.86 7.87 -6.30
C LEU A 213 -18.15 8.70 -6.29
N ASP A 214 -19.31 8.05 -6.31
CA ASP A 214 -20.63 8.71 -6.29
C ASP A 214 -20.91 9.39 -4.94
N MET A 215 -20.34 8.87 -3.86
CA MET A 215 -20.44 9.50 -2.53
C MET A 215 -19.67 10.82 -2.44
N PHE A 216 -18.64 11.02 -3.26
CA PHE A 216 -17.74 12.17 -3.24
C PHE A 216 -17.58 12.82 -4.62
N PRO A 217 -18.66 13.40 -5.19
CA PRO A 217 -18.62 13.95 -6.55
C PRO A 217 -17.59 15.08 -6.72
N GLU A 218 -17.39 15.93 -5.70
CA GLU A 218 -16.42 17.02 -5.75
C GLU A 218 -14.97 16.51 -5.72
N GLN A 219 -14.71 15.39 -5.04
CA GLN A 219 -13.40 14.75 -4.92
C GLN A 219 -13.22 13.59 -5.91
N ARG A 220 -14.18 13.36 -6.82
CA ARG A 220 -14.20 12.23 -7.74
C ARG A 220 -12.89 12.10 -8.54
N LYS A 221 -12.41 13.21 -9.12
CA LYS A 221 -11.16 13.23 -9.89
C LYS A 221 -9.96 12.82 -9.04
N GLU A 222 -9.82 13.37 -7.84
CA GLU A 222 -8.73 13.04 -6.93
C GLU A 222 -8.75 11.55 -6.54
N LEU A 223 -9.94 10.99 -6.27
CA LEU A 223 -10.10 9.57 -5.97
C LEU A 223 -9.70 8.70 -7.17
N ILE A 224 -10.11 9.06 -8.39
CA ILE A 224 -9.73 8.35 -9.61
C ILE A 224 -8.22 8.37 -9.79
N ASP A 225 -7.58 9.52 -9.63
CA ASP A 225 -6.12 9.67 -9.71
C ASP A 225 -5.42 8.76 -8.70
N MET A 226 -5.90 8.73 -7.45
CA MET A 226 -5.34 7.86 -6.39
C MET A 226 -5.56 6.37 -6.68
N PHE A 227 -6.73 5.99 -7.18
CA PHE A 227 -7.04 4.59 -7.50
C PHE A 227 -6.22 4.08 -8.70
N ASN A 228 -5.65 5.00 -9.48
CA ASN A 228 -4.76 4.69 -10.60
C ASN A 228 -3.26 4.69 -10.25
N TYR A 229 -2.87 4.89 -9.00
CA TYR A 229 -1.46 4.79 -8.60
C TYR A 229 -0.88 3.42 -8.96
N ARG A 230 0.28 3.44 -9.64
CA ARG A 230 1.03 2.25 -10.02
C ARG A 230 2.47 2.35 -9.58
N MET A 231 2.99 1.28 -8.99
CA MET A 231 4.34 1.25 -8.46
C MET A 231 5.40 1.42 -9.56
N ASP A 232 5.20 0.80 -10.73
CA ASP A 232 6.12 0.88 -11.87
C ASP A 232 6.22 2.29 -12.47
N GLN A 233 5.21 3.14 -12.26
CA GLN A 233 5.19 4.55 -12.70
C GLN A 233 5.66 5.53 -11.62
N LEU A 234 5.52 5.15 -10.35
CA LEU A 234 5.79 6.05 -9.22
C LEU A 234 7.17 5.84 -8.61
N ILE A 235 7.79 4.67 -8.80
CA ILE A 235 9.11 4.40 -8.23
C ILE A 235 10.15 5.38 -8.74
N ASP A 236 10.83 6.05 -7.80
CA ASP A 236 11.82 7.08 -8.13
C ASP A 236 13.13 6.85 -7.34
N PRO A 237 14.09 6.16 -7.95
CA PRO A 237 15.38 5.91 -7.33
C PRO A 237 16.20 7.16 -7.02
N THR A 238 15.89 8.32 -7.58
CA THR A 238 16.61 9.56 -7.28
C THR A 238 16.38 10.03 -5.84
N LEU A 239 15.24 9.63 -5.23
CA LEU A 239 14.89 10.01 -3.86
C LEU A 239 15.88 9.52 -2.81
N TRP A 240 16.74 8.53 -3.10
CA TRP A 240 17.67 7.93 -2.13
C TRP A 240 19.10 7.74 -2.66
N LYS A 241 19.40 8.19 -3.88
CA LYS A 241 20.73 8.03 -4.49
C LYS A 241 21.70 9.17 -4.19
N GLU A 242 21.22 10.25 -3.58
CA GLU A 242 22.04 11.40 -3.17
C GLU A 242 22.61 11.23 -1.76
#